data_ce190fa983614cec3715a74e1d3072e9
#
_entry.id   ce190fa983614cec3715a74e1d3072e9
#
_cell.length_a   1.000
_cell.length_b   1.000
_cell.length_c   1.000
_cell.angle_alpha   90.00
_cell.angle_beta   90.00
_cell.angle_gamma   90.00
#
_symmetry.space_group_name_H-M   'P 1'
#
loop_
_entity.id
_entity.type
_entity.pdbx_description
1 polymer ?
#
loop_
_entity_poly.entity_id
_entity_poly.type
_entity_poly.pdbx_seq_one_letter_code
_entity_poly.pdbx_strand_id
1 'polypeptide(L)'
;MYPLVISKITKNTTKSVLISFEVPEAEKERFRFEAGQYLTLETKINEKLVRRSYSICSSIDEGLQVGIKEVPEGVFSTYANRSLLKNDLMMVAPPD
;
A
#
# COMPACT_ATOMS: atom_id res chain seq x y z
N MET A 1 13.09 4.26 0.11
CA MET A 1 11.85 3.75 0.72
C MET A 1 11.62 4.40 2.07
N TYR A 2 10.37 4.70 2.38
CA TYR A 2 10.00 5.38 3.63
C TYR A 2 9.02 4.52 4.40
N PRO A 3 9.15 4.42 5.73
CA PRO A 3 8.19 3.66 6.52
C PRO A 3 6.91 4.47 6.69
N LEU A 4 5.80 3.93 6.19
CA LEU A 4 4.49 4.54 6.40
C LEU A 4 3.62 3.59 7.21
N VAL A 5 2.80 4.18 8.10
CA VAL A 5 1.86 3.41 8.90
C VAL A 5 0.60 3.18 8.08
N ILE A 6 0.09 1.96 8.12
CA ILE A 6 -1.20 1.64 7.51
C ILE A 6 -2.29 2.18 8.42
N SER A 7 -3.02 3.18 7.95
CA SER A 7 -4.05 3.83 8.73
C SER A 7 -5.40 3.13 8.65
N LYS A 8 -5.66 2.41 7.55
CA LYS A 8 -6.94 1.74 7.35
C LYS A 8 -6.79 0.62 6.34
N ILE A 9 -7.47 -0.49 6.58
CA ILE A 9 -7.60 -1.58 5.63
C ILE A 9 -9.09 -1.86 5.48
N THR A 10 -9.60 -1.74 4.26
CA THR A 10 -11.01 -1.95 3.98
C THR A 10 -11.14 -3.13 3.03
N LYS A 11 -11.91 -4.14 3.43
CA LYS A 11 -12.19 -5.26 2.54
C LYS A 11 -13.10 -4.75 1.42
N ASN A 12 -12.64 -4.83 0.19
CA ASN A 12 -13.35 -4.30 -0.97
C ASN A 12 -14.21 -5.39 -1.64
N THR A 13 -13.62 -6.57 -1.80
CA THR A 13 -14.31 -7.76 -2.27
C THR A 13 -13.78 -8.94 -1.47
N THR A 14 -14.25 -10.16 -1.75
CA THR A 14 -13.73 -11.35 -1.06
C THR A 14 -12.24 -11.55 -1.28
N LYS A 15 -11.68 -10.97 -2.36
CA LYS A 15 -10.27 -11.16 -2.72
C LYS A 15 -9.51 -9.86 -2.93
N SER A 16 -10.03 -8.72 -2.47
CA SER A 16 -9.30 -7.47 -2.61
C SER A 16 -9.47 -6.58 -1.39
N VAL A 17 -8.44 -5.77 -1.12
CA VAL A 17 -8.45 -4.82 -0.01
C VAL A 17 -8.00 -3.46 -0.52
N LEU A 18 -8.51 -2.42 0.13
CA LEU A 18 -8.03 -1.06 -0.03
C LEU A 18 -7.17 -0.74 1.17
N ILE A 19 -5.95 -0.28 0.92
CA ILE A 19 -5.00 0.03 1.98
C ILE A 19 -4.71 1.52 1.94
N SER A 20 -4.98 2.20 3.06
CA SER A 20 -4.70 3.62 3.21
C SER A 20 -3.48 3.80 4.09
N PHE A 21 -2.64 4.76 3.73
CA PHE A 21 -1.41 5.05 4.45
C PHE A 21 -1.50 6.41 5.12
N GLU A 22 -0.92 6.51 6.32
CA GLU A 22 -0.74 7.78 6.98
C GLU A 22 0.60 8.36 6.55
N VAL A 23 0.58 9.54 5.97
CA VAL A 23 1.79 10.22 5.52
C VAL A 23 2.17 11.27 6.56
N PRO A 24 3.34 11.13 7.21
CA PRO A 24 3.80 12.13 8.17
C PRO A 24 3.92 13.51 7.53
N GLU A 25 3.69 14.55 8.30
CA GLU A 25 3.75 15.92 7.80
C GLU A 25 5.08 16.21 7.08
N ALA A 26 6.19 15.72 7.62
CA ALA A 26 7.50 15.91 7.03
C ALA A 26 7.66 15.27 5.64
N GLU A 27 6.80 14.30 5.30
CA GLU A 27 6.87 13.57 4.04
C GLU A 27 5.75 13.91 3.07
N LYS A 28 4.87 14.84 3.42
CA LYS A 28 3.69 15.18 2.61
C LYS A 28 4.04 15.60 1.20
N GLU A 29 5.05 16.44 1.04
CA GLU A 29 5.47 16.92 -0.27
C GLU A 29 6.01 15.78 -1.13
N ARG A 30 6.76 14.86 -0.51
CA ARG A 30 7.37 13.72 -1.18
C ARG A 30 6.32 12.72 -1.68
N PHE A 31 5.19 12.64 -1.00
CA PHE A 31 4.13 11.69 -1.33
C PHE A 31 2.93 12.31 -2.04
N ARG A 32 3.09 13.51 -2.59
CA ARG A 32 2.06 14.07 -3.47
C ARG A 32 1.96 13.21 -4.71
N PHE A 33 0.73 13.02 -5.20
CA PHE A 33 0.51 12.16 -6.35
C PHE A 33 -0.51 12.74 -7.31
N GLU A 34 -0.49 12.22 -8.53
CA GLU A 34 -1.44 12.56 -9.58
C GLU A 34 -2.12 11.28 -10.05
N ALA A 35 -3.28 11.44 -10.70
CA ALA A 35 -4.01 10.30 -11.23
C ALA A 35 -3.12 9.49 -12.17
N GLY A 36 -3.19 8.16 -12.05
CA GLY A 36 -2.41 7.26 -12.88
C GLY A 36 -1.05 6.86 -12.31
N GLN A 37 -0.64 7.49 -11.23
CA GLN A 37 0.60 7.09 -10.57
C GLN A 37 0.43 5.84 -9.74
N TYR A 38 1.55 5.22 -9.38
CA TYR A 38 1.57 4.00 -8.57
C TYR A 38 2.51 4.16 -7.39
N LEU A 39 2.33 3.27 -6.40
CA LEU A 39 3.23 3.16 -5.26
C LEU A 39 3.95 1.82 -5.34
N THR A 40 5.24 1.82 -5.00
CA THR A 40 5.98 0.59 -4.82
C THR A 40 6.06 0.30 -3.33
N LEU A 41 5.57 -0.86 -2.94
CA LEU A 41 5.52 -1.32 -1.56
C LEU A 41 6.54 -2.43 -1.36
N GLU A 42 7.17 -2.45 -0.20
CA GLU A 42 8.15 -3.48 0.13
C GLU A 42 7.93 -3.94 1.57
N THR A 43 7.90 -5.23 1.78
CA THR A 43 7.84 -5.79 3.12
C THR A 43 8.50 -7.16 3.14
N LYS A 44 8.78 -7.64 4.34
CA LYS A 44 9.40 -8.95 4.53
C LYS A 44 8.31 -10.00 4.68
N ILE A 45 8.32 -10.99 3.82
CA ILE A 45 7.36 -12.10 3.85
C ILE A 45 8.16 -13.39 3.85
N ASN A 46 7.97 -14.22 4.88
CA ASN A 46 8.73 -15.47 5.04
C ASN A 46 10.23 -15.23 4.93
N GLU A 47 10.72 -14.19 5.63
CA GLU A 47 12.13 -13.81 5.70
C GLU A 47 12.75 -13.32 4.40
N LYS A 48 11.94 -13.08 3.37
CA LYS A 48 12.40 -12.52 2.10
C LYS A 48 11.78 -11.17 1.86
N LEU A 49 12.58 -10.22 1.36
CA LEU A 49 12.04 -8.92 0.95
C LEU A 49 11.28 -9.10 -0.35
N VAL A 50 10.03 -8.64 -0.34
CA VAL A 50 9.15 -8.72 -1.52
C VAL A 50 8.70 -7.31 -1.86
N ARG A 51 8.85 -6.92 -3.11
CA ARG A 51 8.53 -5.59 -3.61
C ARG A 51 7.54 -5.69 -4.75
N ARG A 52 6.46 -4.88 -4.69
CA ARG A 52 5.44 -4.85 -5.75
C ARG A 52 4.89 -3.44 -5.89
N SER A 53 4.43 -3.11 -7.09
CA SER A 53 3.84 -1.81 -7.39
C SER A 53 2.34 -1.94 -7.60
N TYR A 54 1.59 -0.98 -7.07
CA TYR A 54 0.13 -0.94 -7.20
C TYR A 54 -0.32 0.46 -7.53
N SER A 55 -1.34 0.57 -8.38
CA SER A 55 -1.89 1.87 -8.77
C SER A 55 -2.55 2.55 -7.57
N ILE A 56 -2.37 3.86 -7.49
CA ILE A 56 -3.05 4.67 -6.50
C ILE A 56 -4.50 4.78 -6.96
N CYS A 57 -5.44 4.41 -6.09
CA CYS A 57 -6.85 4.35 -6.44
C CYS A 57 -7.70 5.41 -5.75
N SER A 58 -7.08 6.33 -5.02
CA SER A 58 -7.79 7.42 -4.34
C SER A 58 -7.58 8.74 -5.07
N SER A 59 -8.46 9.70 -4.83
CA SER A 59 -8.21 11.07 -5.26
C SER A 59 -7.24 11.71 -4.27
N ILE A 60 -6.65 12.83 -4.66
CA ILE A 60 -5.70 13.52 -3.79
C ILE A 60 -6.34 13.95 -2.46
N ASP A 61 -7.64 14.24 -2.48
CA ASP A 61 -8.36 14.65 -1.26
C ASP A 61 -8.68 13.49 -0.33
N GLU A 62 -8.64 12.27 -0.82
CA GLU A 62 -8.93 11.08 -0.02
C GLU A 62 -7.69 10.51 0.67
N GLY A 63 -6.53 11.09 0.43
CA GLY A 63 -5.29 10.58 0.96
C GLY A 63 -4.69 9.48 0.09
N LEU A 64 -3.63 8.86 0.58
CA LEU A 64 -2.86 7.88 -0.19
C LEU A 64 -3.43 6.48 0.01
N GLN A 65 -3.95 5.89 -1.05
CA GLN A 65 -4.61 4.59 -0.98
C GLN A 65 -4.33 3.74 -2.22
N VAL A 66 -4.09 2.45 -2.02
CA VAL A 66 -3.93 1.49 -3.12
C VAL A 66 -4.92 0.34 -2.95
N GLY A 67 -5.32 -0.25 -4.07
CA GLY A 67 -6.13 -1.46 -4.07
C GLY A 67 -5.27 -2.66 -4.42
N ILE A 68 -5.39 -3.74 -3.66
CA ILE A 68 -4.61 -4.95 -3.90
C ILE A 68 -5.56 -6.14 -4.03
N LYS A 69 -5.62 -6.70 -5.23
CA LYS A 69 -6.40 -7.90 -5.50
C LYS A 69 -5.52 -9.13 -5.31
N GLU A 70 -5.98 -10.10 -4.53
CA GLU A 70 -5.27 -11.34 -4.34
C GLU A 70 -5.31 -12.14 -5.63
N VAL A 71 -4.13 -12.56 -6.11
CA VAL A 71 -4.01 -13.40 -7.30
C VAL A 71 -3.45 -14.76 -6.88
N PRO A 72 -3.79 -15.84 -7.61
CA PRO A 72 -3.26 -17.17 -7.30
C PRO A 72 -1.73 -17.12 -7.27
N GLU A 73 -1.13 -17.71 -6.24
CA GLU A 73 0.32 -17.76 -6.04
C GLU A 73 0.99 -16.40 -5.89
N GLY A 74 0.22 -15.33 -5.76
CA GLY A 74 0.76 -14.00 -5.55
C GLY A 74 1.18 -13.82 -4.09
N VAL A 75 2.49 -13.82 -3.83
CA VAL A 75 3.02 -13.76 -2.47
C VAL A 75 2.61 -12.48 -1.76
N PHE A 76 2.84 -11.34 -2.40
CA PHE A 76 2.51 -10.05 -1.77
C PHE A 76 1.00 -9.84 -1.69
N SER A 77 0.27 -10.12 -2.74
CA SER A 77 -1.18 -9.89 -2.75
C SER A 77 -1.91 -10.78 -1.73
N THR A 78 -1.45 -11.99 -1.54
CA THR A 78 -2.00 -12.89 -0.53
C THR A 78 -1.71 -12.36 0.87
N TYR A 79 -0.48 -11.94 1.11
CA TYR A 79 -0.08 -11.35 2.39
C TYR A 79 -0.94 -10.11 2.70
N ALA A 80 -1.11 -9.22 1.73
CA ALA A 80 -1.89 -8.00 1.92
C ALA A 80 -3.36 -8.28 2.24
N ASN A 81 -3.93 -9.31 1.62
CA ASN A 81 -5.34 -9.64 1.82
C ASN A 81 -5.60 -10.44 3.08
N ARG A 82 -4.62 -11.18 3.59
CA ARG A 82 -4.84 -12.13 4.68
C ARG A 82 -4.10 -11.80 5.98
N SER A 83 -2.95 -11.16 5.91
CA SER A 83 -2.08 -11.01 7.08
C SER A 83 -1.80 -9.58 7.50
N LEU A 84 -1.91 -8.63 6.57
CA LEU A 84 -1.61 -7.24 6.85
C LEU A 84 -2.66 -6.62 7.77
N LEU A 85 -2.22 -5.83 8.74
CA LEU A 85 -3.10 -5.25 9.75
C LEU A 85 -2.96 -3.73 9.81
N LYS A 86 -4.03 -3.08 10.25
CA LYS A 86 -4.00 -1.66 10.59
C LYS A 86 -2.89 -1.41 11.60
N ASN A 87 -2.18 -0.30 11.44
CA ASN A 87 -1.04 0.11 12.25
C ASN A 87 0.27 -0.62 11.94
N ASP A 88 0.26 -1.56 11.02
CA ASP A 88 1.51 -2.15 10.53
C ASP A 88 2.31 -1.09 9.78
N LEU A 89 3.64 -1.26 9.78
CA LEU A 89 4.53 -0.43 8.97
C LEU A 89 4.76 -1.10 7.62
N MET A 90 4.77 -0.29 6.58
CA MET A 90 5.10 -0.74 5.24
C MET A 90 6.14 0.20 4.66
N MET A 91 7.15 -0.35 4.01
CA MET A 91 8.12 0.47 3.29
C MET A 91 7.53 0.87 1.96
N VAL A 92 7.52 2.17 1.66
CA VAL A 92 6.85 2.72 0.49
C VAL A 92 7.78 3.68 -0.23
N ALA A 93 7.89 3.54 -1.56
CA ALA A 93 8.59 4.51 -2.38
C ALA A 93 7.63 5.65 -2.73
N PRO A 94 8.14 6.88 -2.93
CA PRO A 94 7.27 7.97 -3.38
C PRO A 94 6.54 7.63 -4.67
N PRO A 95 5.36 8.25 -4.93
CA PRO A 95 4.59 7.99 -6.14
C PRO A 95 5.41 8.17 -7.42
N ASP A 96 5.15 7.33 -8.38
CA ASP A 96 5.89 7.34 -9.65
C ASP A 96 4.97 7.17 -10.86
#